data_7b2cf1bea19ab258c1399f8cb7cc7c59
#
_entry.id   7b2cf1bea19ab258c1399f8cb7cc7c59
#
_cell.length_a   1.000
_cell.length_b   1.000
_cell.length_c   1.000
_cell.angle_alpha   90.00
_cell.angle_beta   90.00
_cell.angle_gamma   90.00
#
_symmetry.space_group_name_H-M   'P 1'
#
loop_
_entity.id
_entity.type
_entity.pdbx_description
1 polymer ?
#
loop_
_entity_poly.entity_id
_entity_poly.type
_entity_poly.pdbx_seq_one_letter_code
_entity_poly.pdbx_strand_id
1 'polypeptide(L)'
;MSNSSLVNYTRISPNKSSRNGTKIDMVIIHCVVGQASVESLGSRFAQSSVGASSNYGIGADGRIGMYVEEKDRAWCSGGVDRYGNPIRVNGISGADIDRRAVSIECACDAYAPYKINDKVYKSLIKLLADICKRNGIIRLKW
;
A
#
# COMPACT_ATOMS: atom_id res chain seq x y z
N MET A 1 14.45 -9.00 5.02
CA MET A 1 13.17 -8.80 4.32
C MET A 1 13.40 -8.53 2.86
N SER A 2 12.74 -9.27 2.00
CA SER A 2 12.82 -9.13 0.56
C SER A 2 11.60 -8.41 0.01
N ASN A 3 11.77 -7.75 -1.14
CA ASN A 3 10.67 -7.18 -1.90
C ASN A 3 10.06 -8.22 -2.84
N SER A 4 8.87 -7.96 -3.36
CA SER A 4 8.23 -8.82 -4.35
C SER A 4 8.99 -8.82 -5.68
N SER A 5 9.20 -10.00 -6.25
CA SER A 5 9.75 -10.15 -7.60
C SER A 5 8.74 -9.83 -8.71
N LEU A 6 7.49 -9.60 -8.37
CA LEU A 6 6.41 -9.30 -9.32
C LEU A 6 6.38 -7.83 -9.77
N VAL A 7 7.27 -6.99 -9.22
CA VAL A 7 7.33 -5.55 -9.51
C VAL A 7 7.76 -5.29 -10.96
N ASN A 8 6.99 -4.45 -11.65
CA ASN A 8 7.26 -4.01 -13.03
C ASN A 8 7.85 -2.59 -13.09
N TYR A 9 7.66 -1.80 -12.04
CA TYR A 9 8.06 -0.39 -11.98
C TYR A 9 8.50 -0.03 -10.56
N THR A 10 9.58 0.73 -10.46
CA THR A 10 10.09 1.18 -9.15
C THR A 10 10.39 2.66 -9.16
N ARG A 11 9.84 3.39 -8.20
CA ARG A 11 10.19 4.78 -7.92
C ARG A 11 10.10 5.04 -6.42
N ILE A 12 11.24 5.06 -5.75
CA ILE A 12 11.27 5.14 -4.29
C ILE A 12 10.87 6.54 -3.81
N SER A 13 9.93 6.54 -2.87
CA SER A 13 9.39 7.74 -2.21
C SER A 13 10.30 8.17 -1.05
N PRO A 14 10.45 9.49 -0.81
CA PRO A 14 11.05 9.99 0.42
C PRO A 14 10.13 9.87 1.64
N ASN A 15 8.82 9.67 1.42
CA ASN A 15 7.78 9.62 2.45
C ASN A 15 7.75 8.24 3.11
N LYS A 16 8.77 7.94 3.89
CA LYS A 16 8.95 6.64 4.55
C LYS A 16 9.71 6.79 5.86
N SER A 17 9.60 5.79 6.70
CA SER A 17 10.34 5.71 7.95
C SER A 17 10.71 4.26 8.30
N SER A 18 11.51 4.08 9.33
CA SER A 18 11.84 2.75 9.84
C SER A 18 10.61 2.06 10.44
N ARG A 19 10.56 0.73 10.34
CA ARG A 19 9.61 -0.10 11.09
C ARG A 19 10.04 -0.30 12.56
N ASN A 20 11.22 0.20 12.95
CA ASN A 20 11.76 0.04 14.31
C ASN A 20 11.77 -1.42 14.79
N GLY A 21 12.15 -2.35 13.92
CA GLY A 21 12.20 -3.78 14.23
C GLY A 21 10.85 -4.48 14.30
N THR A 22 9.76 -3.78 14.01
CA THR A 22 8.42 -4.39 14.02
C THR A 22 8.26 -5.38 12.87
N LYS A 23 7.80 -6.59 13.20
CA LYS A 23 7.52 -7.63 12.22
C LYS A 23 6.32 -7.26 11.34
N ILE A 24 6.42 -7.56 10.06
CA ILE A 24 5.28 -7.49 9.13
C ILE A 24 4.34 -8.68 9.42
N ASP A 25 3.10 -8.40 9.76
CA ASP A 25 2.09 -9.40 10.09
C ASP A 25 0.72 -9.11 9.46
N MET A 26 0.63 -8.09 8.60
CA MET A 26 -0.60 -7.76 7.87
C MET A 26 -0.31 -7.14 6.51
N VAL A 27 -1.33 -7.13 5.67
CA VAL A 27 -1.37 -6.35 4.42
C VAL A 27 -2.59 -5.46 4.47
N ILE A 28 -2.44 -4.20 4.09
CA ILE A 28 -3.53 -3.24 3.97
C ILE A 28 -3.72 -2.87 2.51
N ILE A 29 -4.95 -2.98 2.04
CA ILE A 29 -5.33 -2.66 0.67
C ILE A 29 -6.10 -1.34 0.70
N HIS A 30 -5.66 -0.40 -0.12
CA HIS A 30 -6.29 0.90 -0.33
C HIS A 30 -6.77 1.05 -1.76
N CYS A 31 -7.76 1.90 -1.94
CA CYS A 31 -8.32 2.31 -3.23
C CYS A 31 -7.91 3.75 -3.50
N VAL A 32 -7.27 4.02 -4.65
CA VAL A 32 -6.79 5.37 -5.00
C VAL A 32 -7.90 6.31 -5.48
N VAL A 33 -9.13 5.81 -5.62
CA VAL A 33 -10.28 6.56 -6.12
C VAL A 33 -10.01 7.15 -7.51
N GLY A 34 -9.61 6.29 -8.45
CA GLY A 34 -9.33 6.66 -9.84
C GLY A 34 -8.53 5.59 -10.59
N GLN A 35 -8.48 5.75 -11.91
CA GLN A 35 -7.76 4.89 -12.84
C GLN A 35 -6.28 5.30 -12.93
N ALA A 36 -5.55 5.12 -11.84
CA ALA A 36 -4.14 5.49 -11.75
C ALA A 36 -3.24 4.54 -12.55
N SER A 37 -2.12 5.06 -13.05
CA SER A 37 -1.00 4.27 -13.55
C SER A 37 0.08 4.12 -12.46
N VAL A 38 0.97 3.13 -12.59
CA VAL A 38 2.10 2.99 -11.67
C VAL A 38 3.01 4.21 -11.70
N GLU A 39 3.14 4.86 -12.86
CA GLU A 39 3.92 6.08 -13.04
C GLU A 39 3.28 7.28 -12.32
N SER A 40 1.96 7.43 -12.42
CA SER A 40 1.25 8.53 -11.75
C SER A 40 1.30 8.39 -10.23
N LEU A 41 1.16 7.18 -9.70
CA LEU A 41 1.35 6.90 -8.28
C LEU A 41 2.79 7.21 -7.84
N GLY A 42 3.78 6.79 -8.62
CA GLY A 42 5.18 7.07 -8.36
C GLY A 42 5.49 8.55 -8.34
N SER A 43 4.94 9.31 -9.28
CA SER A 43 5.12 10.77 -9.36
C SER A 43 4.50 11.49 -8.16
N ARG A 44 3.34 11.03 -7.69
CA ARG A 44 2.70 11.57 -6.50
C ARG A 44 3.52 11.27 -5.24
N PHE A 45 3.89 10.02 -5.03
CA PHE A 45 4.62 9.60 -3.83
C PHE A 45 6.07 10.09 -3.79
N ALA A 46 6.66 10.48 -4.93
CA ALA A 46 8.00 11.07 -4.98
C ALA A 46 8.06 12.49 -4.43
N GLN A 47 6.92 13.15 -4.25
CA GLN A 47 6.86 14.50 -3.70
C GLN A 47 6.83 14.46 -2.18
N SER A 48 7.86 15.02 -1.53
CA SER A 48 7.91 15.09 -0.05
C SER A 48 6.73 15.87 0.54
N SER A 49 6.24 16.87 -0.17
CA SER A 49 5.09 17.68 0.24
C SER A 49 3.76 16.91 0.31
N VAL A 50 3.67 15.78 -0.38
CA VAL A 50 2.47 14.92 -0.33
C VAL A 50 2.34 14.24 1.04
N GLY A 51 3.45 13.92 1.71
CA GLY A 51 3.43 13.33 3.05
C GLY A 51 2.74 11.95 3.12
N ALA A 52 2.67 11.25 2.00
CA ALA A 52 2.03 9.94 1.88
C ALA A 52 2.78 9.05 0.90
N SER A 53 2.67 7.75 1.09
CA SER A 53 3.25 6.73 0.22
C SER A 53 2.57 5.37 0.43
N SER A 54 2.93 4.41 -0.40
CA SER A 54 2.55 3.01 -0.25
C SER A 54 3.76 2.14 -0.55
N ASN A 55 3.82 0.93 0.00
CA ASN A 55 4.86 -0.02 -0.39
C ASN A 55 4.70 -0.39 -1.86
N TYR A 56 3.51 -0.80 -2.26
CA TYR A 56 3.17 -1.16 -3.63
C TYR A 56 1.96 -0.40 -4.14
N GLY A 57 1.82 -0.39 -5.46
CA GLY A 57 0.61 0.05 -6.13
C GLY A 57 0.33 -0.81 -7.34
N ILE A 58 -0.94 -0.93 -7.71
CA ILE A 58 -1.35 -1.66 -8.91
C ILE A 58 -2.08 -0.67 -9.81
N GLY A 59 -1.51 -0.44 -10.99
CA GLY A 59 -2.09 0.42 -12.00
C GLY A 59 -3.30 -0.21 -12.69
N ALA A 60 -4.10 0.60 -13.35
CA ALA A 60 -5.30 0.15 -14.06
C ALA A 60 -5.01 -0.90 -15.15
N ASP A 61 -3.80 -0.94 -15.66
CA ASP A 61 -3.30 -1.94 -16.61
C ASP A 61 -2.81 -3.24 -15.96
N GLY A 62 -2.84 -3.34 -14.63
CA GLY A 62 -2.41 -4.49 -13.86
C GLY A 62 -0.91 -4.55 -13.56
N ARG A 63 -0.11 -3.58 -14.00
CA ARG A 63 1.31 -3.50 -13.60
C ARG A 63 1.44 -3.19 -12.11
N ILE A 64 2.50 -3.70 -11.50
CA ILE A 64 2.80 -3.53 -10.08
C ILE A 64 3.98 -2.57 -9.93
N GLY A 65 3.76 -1.49 -9.19
CA GLY A 65 4.79 -0.53 -8.80
C GLY A 65 5.26 -0.74 -7.37
N MET A 66 6.52 -0.42 -7.09
CA MET A 66 7.07 -0.34 -5.73
C MET A 66 7.54 1.09 -5.46
N TYR A 67 7.11 1.64 -4.33
CA TYR A 67 7.41 3.03 -3.93
C TYR A 67 8.11 3.11 -2.59
N VAL A 68 7.92 2.12 -1.72
CA VAL A 68 8.66 1.94 -0.47
C VAL A 68 9.00 0.46 -0.34
N GLU A 69 10.26 0.16 -0.07
CA GLU A 69 10.69 -1.23 0.15
C GLU A 69 10.00 -1.82 1.39
N GLU A 70 9.75 -3.13 1.39
CA GLU A 70 9.05 -3.78 2.51
C GLU A 70 9.78 -3.63 3.86
N LYS A 71 11.10 -3.49 3.85
CA LYS A 71 11.88 -3.23 5.07
C LYS A 71 11.54 -1.90 5.75
N ASP A 72 10.99 -0.95 5.00
CA ASP A 72 10.60 0.37 5.48
C ASP A 72 9.07 0.47 5.64
N ARG A 73 8.67 1.35 6.54
CA ARG A 73 7.28 1.72 6.75
C ARG A 73 6.85 2.77 5.73
N ALA A 74 5.84 2.47 4.92
CA ALA A 74 5.15 3.46 4.10
C ALA A 74 4.23 4.33 4.96
N TRP A 75 3.88 5.52 4.49
CA TRP A 75 2.93 6.42 5.14
C TRP A 75 1.59 6.35 4.42
N CYS A 76 0.83 5.31 4.70
CA CYS A 76 -0.38 4.96 3.94
C CYS A 76 -1.66 5.07 4.78
N SER A 77 -1.66 4.58 5.99
CA SER A 77 -2.85 4.49 6.86
C SER A 77 -2.87 5.55 7.97
N GLY A 78 -1.81 6.33 8.08
CA GLY A 78 -1.73 7.44 9.05
C GLY A 78 -2.60 8.61 8.62
N GLY A 79 -2.83 9.52 9.55
CA GLY A 79 -3.62 10.71 9.31
C GLY A 79 -4.58 11.00 10.45
N VAL A 80 -5.38 12.02 10.25
CA VAL A 80 -6.38 12.45 11.20
C VAL A 80 -7.75 12.55 10.51
N ASP A 81 -8.80 12.38 11.28
CA ASP A 81 -10.15 12.63 10.83
C ASP A 81 -10.44 14.14 10.71
N ARG A 82 -11.67 14.50 10.32
CA ARG A 82 -12.09 15.90 10.19
C ARG A 82 -12.06 16.70 11.49
N TYR A 83 -11.91 16.03 12.64
CA TYR A 83 -11.81 16.66 13.96
C TYR A 83 -10.39 16.70 14.50
N GLY A 84 -9.40 16.25 13.71
CA GLY A 84 -8.00 16.21 14.12
C GLY A 84 -7.60 15.00 14.97
N ASN A 85 -8.48 14.01 15.13
CA ASN A 85 -8.16 12.79 15.88
C ASN A 85 -7.41 11.79 14.99
N PRO A 86 -6.41 11.07 15.51
CA PRO A 86 -5.75 10.01 14.76
C PRO A 86 -6.75 8.97 14.25
N ILE A 87 -6.65 8.63 12.96
CA ILE A 87 -7.44 7.55 12.36
C ILE A 87 -7.07 6.24 13.04
N ARG A 88 -8.08 5.46 13.40
CA ARG A 88 -7.92 4.14 14.03
C ARG A 88 -8.75 3.10 13.29
N VAL A 89 -8.18 1.91 13.17
CA VAL A 89 -8.87 0.72 12.64
C VAL A 89 -8.80 -0.35 13.72
N ASN A 90 -9.96 -0.82 14.19
CA ASN A 90 -10.03 -1.79 15.30
C ASN A 90 -9.21 -1.36 16.53
N GLY A 91 -9.21 -0.07 16.86
CA GLY A 91 -8.49 0.50 17.99
C GLY A 91 -6.98 0.74 17.76
N ILE A 92 -6.43 0.33 16.62
CA ILE A 92 -5.01 0.50 16.28
C ILE A 92 -4.85 1.79 15.48
N SER A 93 -3.88 2.64 15.85
CA SER A 93 -3.60 3.87 15.09
C SER A 93 -3.09 3.54 13.69
N GLY A 94 -3.40 4.40 12.70
CA GLY A 94 -2.91 4.23 11.34
C GLY A 94 -1.39 4.15 11.25
N ALA A 95 -0.68 4.90 12.10
CA ALA A 95 0.77 4.83 12.17
C ALA A 95 1.29 3.45 12.64
N ASP A 96 0.62 2.82 13.59
CA ASP A 96 0.97 1.47 14.06
C ASP A 96 0.57 0.40 13.04
N ILE A 97 -0.53 0.60 12.32
CA ILE A 97 -0.91 -0.25 11.18
C ILE A 97 0.20 -0.21 10.13
N ASP A 98 0.62 0.97 9.70
CA ASP A 98 1.67 1.12 8.69
C ASP A 98 3.00 0.48 9.13
N ARG A 99 3.29 0.50 10.43
CA ARG A 99 4.50 -0.13 10.95
C ARG A 99 4.48 -1.66 10.82
N ARG A 100 3.29 -2.27 10.92
CA ARG A 100 3.07 -3.72 10.83
C ARG A 100 2.70 -4.19 9.42
N ALA A 101 2.21 -3.29 8.58
CA ALA A 101 1.61 -3.63 7.30
C ALA A 101 2.55 -3.43 6.12
N VAL A 102 2.37 -4.28 5.10
CA VAL A 102 2.68 -3.92 3.72
C VAL A 102 1.42 -3.31 3.12
N SER A 103 1.52 -2.10 2.59
CA SER A 103 0.40 -1.39 1.98
C SER A 103 0.40 -1.49 0.47
N ILE A 104 -0.80 -1.61 -0.11
CA ILE A 104 -1.02 -1.70 -1.56
C ILE A 104 -2.11 -0.70 -1.94
N GLU A 105 -1.80 0.20 -2.86
CA GLU A 105 -2.75 1.13 -3.46
C GLU A 105 -3.24 0.57 -4.80
N CYS A 106 -4.55 0.39 -4.96
CA CYS A 106 -5.14 -0.17 -6.16
C CYS A 106 -5.87 0.88 -6.98
N ALA A 107 -5.61 0.93 -8.29
CA ALA A 107 -6.46 1.66 -9.22
C ALA A 107 -7.88 1.10 -9.19
N CYS A 108 -8.87 1.98 -9.16
CA CYS A 108 -10.28 1.63 -9.06
C CYS A 108 -11.16 2.70 -9.71
N ASP A 109 -12.46 2.47 -9.77
CA ASP A 109 -13.40 3.48 -10.22
C ASP A 109 -13.39 4.70 -9.28
N ALA A 110 -13.61 5.89 -9.86
CA ALA A 110 -13.63 7.14 -9.10
C ALA A 110 -14.91 7.33 -8.27
N TYR A 111 -15.91 6.47 -8.45
CA TYR A 111 -17.23 6.55 -7.81
C TYR A 111 -17.59 5.22 -7.16
N ALA A 112 -18.41 5.29 -6.11
CA ALA A 112 -18.91 4.09 -5.45
C ALA A 112 -19.57 3.12 -6.44
N PRO A 113 -19.36 1.81 -6.31
CA PRO A 113 -18.69 1.12 -5.20
C PRO A 113 -17.17 0.95 -5.35
N TYR A 114 -16.48 1.82 -6.10
CA TYR A 114 -15.01 1.86 -6.26
C TYR A 114 -14.42 0.53 -6.75
N LYS A 115 -15.02 -0.05 -7.78
CA LYS A 115 -14.61 -1.35 -8.30
C LYS A 115 -13.20 -1.31 -8.87
N ILE A 116 -12.45 -2.38 -8.62
CA ILE A 116 -11.22 -2.68 -9.35
C ILE A 116 -11.56 -3.51 -10.58
N ASN A 117 -10.81 -3.33 -11.68
CA ASN A 117 -11.00 -4.13 -12.88
C ASN A 117 -10.31 -5.51 -12.75
N ASP A 118 -10.55 -6.41 -13.71
CA ASP A 118 -10.00 -7.77 -13.68
C ASP A 118 -8.48 -7.81 -13.69
N LYS A 119 -7.82 -6.89 -14.38
CA LYS A 119 -6.35 -6.82 -14.44
C LYS A 119 -5.76 -6.46 -13.08
N VAL A 120 -6.35 -5.47 -12.41
CA VAL A 120 -5.98 -5.07 -11.05
C VAL A 120 -6.23 -6.22 -10.08
N TYR A 121 -7.40 -6.85 -10.15
CA TYR A 121 -7.76 -7.97 -9.28
C TYR A 121 -6.78 -9.15 -9.41
N LYS A 122 -6.45 -9.57 -10.63
CA LYS A 122 -5.51 -10.66 -10.87
C LYS A 122 -4.11 -10.36 -10.31
N SER A 123 -3.61 -9.14 -10.53
CA SER A 123 -2.33 -8.72 -9.99
C SER A 123 -2.35 -8.63 -8.46
N LEU A 124 -3.45 -8.14 -7.89
CA LEU A 124 -3.64 -8.05 -6.44
C LEU A 124 -3.57 -9.42 -5.78
N ILE A 125 -4.28 -10.42 -6.31
CA ILE A 125 -4.25 -11.78 -5.77
C ILE A 125 -2.83 -12.37 -5.78
N LYS A 126 -2.10 -12.20 -6.89
CA LYS A 126 -0.71 -12.68 -6.99
C LYS A 126 0.21 -11.98 -6.00
N LEU A 127 0.11 -10.66 -5.89
CA LEU A 127 0.94 -9.86 -5.00
C LEU A 127 0.64 -10.19 -3.52
N LEU A 128 -0.63 -10.32 -3.16
CA LEU A 128 -1.04 -10.74 -1.81
C LEU A 128 -0.47 -12.10 -1.43
N ALA A 129 -0.61 -13.08 -2.33
CA ALA A 129 -0.07 -14.44 -2.08
C ALA A 129 1.44 -14.41 -1.87
N ASP A 130 2.17 -13.64 -2.68
CA ASP A 130 3.62 -13.48 -2.58
C ASP A 130 4.03 -12.82 -1.26
N ILE A 131 3.40 -11.70 -0.89
CA ILE A 131 3.69 -10.98 0.37
C ILE A 131 3.40 -11.88 1.57
N CYS A 132 2.23 -12.52 1.60
CA CYS A 132 1.83 -13.38 2.70
C CYS A 132 2.78 -14.57 2.87
N LYS A 133 3.17 -15.22 1.77
CA LYS A 133 4.11 -16.34 1.80
C LYS A 133 5.48 -15.93 2.34
N ARG A 134 6.03 -14.81 1.87
CA ARG A 134 7.37 -14.33 2.28
C ARG A 134 7.40 -13.85 3.73
N ASN A 135 6.29 -13.33 4.26
CA ASN A 135 6.20 -12.78 5.60
C ASN A 135 5.51 -13.72 6.62
N GLY A 136 5.16 -14.94 6.22
CA GLY A 136 4.52 -15.91 7.10
C GLY A 136 3.12 -15.52 7.59
N ILE A 137 2.39 -14.77 6.78
CA ILE A 137 1.01 -14.35 7.08
C ILE A 137 0.06 -15.45 6.60
N ILE A 138 -0.56 -16.15 7.54
CA ILE A 138 -1.37 -17.36 7.26
C ILE A 138 -2.86 -17.18 7.55
N ARG A 139 -3.27 -16.00 8.05
CA ARG A 139 -4.67 -15.71 8.38
C ARG A 139 -5.11 -14.43 7.72
N LEU A 140 -6.28 -14.51 7.08
CA LEU A 140 -7.01 -13.34 6.63
C LEU A 140 -8.11 -13.04 7.66
N LYS A 141 -8.16 -11.79 8.11
CA LYS A 141 -9.27 -11.24 8.91
C LYS A 141 -9.87 -10.08 8.13
N TRP A 142 -11.15 -10.10 8.02
CA TRP A 142 -11.92 -9.04 7.37
C TRP A 142 -12.47 -8.05 8.40
#